data_68ec609d91bff1d956c39f9d36e3888c
#
_entry.id   68ec609d91bff1d956c39f9d36e3888c
#
_cell.length_a   1.000
_cell.length_b   1.000
_cell.length_c   1.000
_cell.angle_alpha   90.00
_cell.angle_beta   90.00
_cell.angle_gamma   90.00
#
_symmetry.space_group_name_H-M   'P 1'
#
loop_
_entity.id
_entity.type
_entity.pdbx_description
1 polymer ?
#
loop_
_entity_poly.entity_id
_entity_poly.type
_entity_poly.pdbx_seq_one_letter_code
_entity_poly.pdbx_strand_id
1 'polypeptide(L)'
;ESLYHMVQHIDGISKMEIRPTGLLDPEIEVRPTSGQMADLLSEINARVERGERTLVTVLTIKFAEEVAEYLNRMGVKAHHLHSEIDTIERTEIINALRIGHIDVIVGINLLREGLDLPEVSLVAIFDADRQGFLRNERSLLQTIGRAARNLNGHVILYADGMSQAMKAAITQTLERRERQQAY
;
A
#
# COMPACT_ATOMS: atom_id res chain seq x y z
N GLU A 1 9.24 1.72 -13.79
CA GLU A 1 10.39 2.45 -13.26
C GLU A 1 10.73 3.65 -14.14
N SER A 2 10.93 3.41 -15.40
CA SER A 2 11.35 4.45 -16.32
C SER A 2 10.33 5.58 -16.44
N LEU A 3 9.05 5.26 -16.54
CA LEU A 3 8.03 6.30 -16.69
C LEU A 3 7.96 7.18 -15.46
N TYR A 4 8.06 6.58 -14.29
CA TYR A 4 8.02 7.36 -13.06
C TYR A 4 9.22 8.31 -12.99
N HIS A 5 10.39 7.82 -13.32
CA HIS A 5 11.60 8.64 -13.30
C HIS A 5 11.54 9.77 -14.33
N MET A 6 10.97 9.49 -15.51
CA MET A 6 10.82 10.51 -16.51
C MET A 6 9.97 11.67 -16.02
N VAL A 7 8.88 11.34 -15.29
CA VAL A 7 8.03 12.39 -14.74
C VAL A 7 8.79 13.22 -13.70
N GLN A 8 9.58 12.55 -12.89
CA GLN A 8 10.39 13.25 -11.89
C GLN A 8 11.35 14.25 -12.54
N HIS A 9 11.88 13.91 -13.71
CA HIS A 9 12.84 14.78 -14.40
C HIS A 9 12.18 15.90 -15.18
N ILE A 10 10.95 15.72 -15.59
CA ILE A 10 10.24 16.73 -16.41
C ILE A 10 9.87 17.94 -15.57
N ASP A 11 9.89 17.80 -14.27
CA ASP A 11 9.65 18.79 -13.26
C ASP A 11 8.22 18.80 -12.74
N GLY A 12 7.97 19.60 -11.69
CA GLY A 12 6.70 19.58 -11.01
C GLY A 12 5.55 20.23 -11.77
N ILE A 13 5.85 20.99 -12.81
CA ILE A 13 4.81 21.70 -13.54
C ILE A 13 3.86 20.73 -14.22
N SER A 14 4.41 19.74 -14.91
CA SER A 14 3.59 18.72 -15.55
C SER A 14 2.71 18.00 -14.56
N LYS A 15 3.25 17.70 -13.40
CA LYS A 15 2.50 16.99 -12.37
C LYS A 15 1.30 17.77 -11.90
N MET A 16 1.43 19.07 -11.77
CA MET A 16 0.35 19.91 -11.30
C MET A 16 -0.83 19.94 -12.26
N GLU A 17 -0.58 19.72 -13.55
CA GLU A 17 -1.62 19.78 -14.56
C GLU A 17 -2.28 18.44 -14.83
N ILE A 18 -1.71 17.34 -14.30
CA ILE A 18 -2.17 16.01 -14.63
C ILE A 18 -3.47 15.67 -13.92
N ARG A 19 -3.62 16.11 -12.67
CA ARG A 19 -4.83 15.86 -11.92
C ARG A 19 -4.98 16.96 -10.85
N PRO A 20 -6.21 17.13 -10.34
CA PRO A 20 -6.49 18.23 -9.41
C PRO A 20 -5.61 18.28 -8.18
N THR A 21 -5.15 17.13 -7.67
CA THR A 21 -4.30 17.09 -6.49
C THR A 21 -2.83 17.24 -6.79
N GLY A 22 -2.45 17.19 -8.09
CA GLY A 22 -1.04 17.21 -8.47
C GLY A 22 -0.33 15.89 -8.22
N LEU A 23 -1.06 14.83 -7.89
CA LEU A 23 -0.48 13.53 -7.56
C LEU A 23 -0.61 12.57 -8.73
N LEU A 24 0.38 11.70 -8.90
CA LEU A 24 0.29 10.58 -9.81
C LEU A 24 -0.26 9.37 -9.07
N ASP A 25 -0.84 8.41 -9.81
CA ASP A 25 -1.17 7.12 -9.22
C ASP A 25 0.12 6.47 -8.73
N PRO A 26 0.05 5.61 -7.71
CA PRO A 26 1.27 5.05 -7.12
C PRO A 26 2.02 4.14 -8.08
N GLU A 27 3.30 4.01 -7.84
CA GLU A 27 4.15 3.06 -8.54
C GLU A 27 3.88 1.66 -8.01
N ILE A 28 3.87 0.66 -8.91
CA ILE A 28 3.53 -0.71 -8.52
C ILE A 28 4.70 -1.63 -8.84
N GLU A 29 5.04 -2.50 -7.90
CA GLU A 29 6.04 -3.55 -8.10
C GLU A 29 5.46 -4.90 -7.69
N VAL A 30 5.84 -5.94 -8.41
CA VAL A 30 5.55 -7.33 -8.02
C VAL A 30 6.86 -7.94 -7.55
N ARG A 31 6.85 -8.52 -6.36
CA ARG A 31 8.05 -9.14 -5.77
C ARG A 31 7.74 -10.56 -5.34
N PRO A 32 8.75 -11.45 -5.33
CA PRO A 32 8.52 -12.84 -4.96
C PRO A 32 8.20 -12.99 -3.47
N THR A 33 7.54 -14.10 -3.13
CA THR A 33 7.20 -14.34 -1.73
C THR A 33 8.39 -14.81 -0.92
N SER A 34 9.41 -15.35 -1.57
CA SER A 34 10.63 -15.76 -0.86
C SER A 34 11.30 -14.53 -0.26
N GLY A 35 11.52 -14.56 1.06
CA GLY A 35 12.12 -13.44 1.75
C GLY A 35 11.21 -12.23 1.91
N GLN A 36 9.91 -12.41 1.72
CA GLN A 36 8.99 -11.27 1.71
C GLN A 36 8.96 -10.50 3.03
N MET A 37 9.11 -11.20 4.16
CA MET A 37 9.05 -10.50 5.45
C MET A 37 10.24 -9.57 5.65
N ALA A 38 11.44 -10.04 5.32
CA ALA A 38 12.64 -9.20 5.43
C ALA A 38 12.59 -8.06 4.40
N ASP A 39 12.07 -8.34 3.20
CA ASP A 39 11.92 -7.32 2.19
C ASP A 39 10.95 -6.24 2.64
N LEU A 40 9.82 -6.65 3.19
CA LEU A 40 8.82 -5.70 3.70
C LEU A 40 9.40 -4.85 4.83
N LEU A 41 10.14 -5.48 5.74
CA LEU A 41 10.74 -4.75 6.86
C LEU A 41 11.67 -3.65 6.36
N SER A 42 12.49 -3.95 5.37
CA SER A 42 13.40 -2.97 4.79
C SER A 42 12.64 -1.80 4.18
N GLU A 43 11.56 -2.09 3.46
CA GLU A 43 10.75 -1.04 2.84
C GLU A 43 10.04 -0.19 3.88
N ILE A 44 9.55 -0.83 4.94
CA ILE A 44 8.89 -0.11 6.02
C ILE A 44 9.87 0.83 6.72
N ASN A 45 11.07 0.34 7.00
CA ASN A 45 12.07 1.17 7.70
C ASN A 45 12.42 2.42 6.88
N ALA A 46 12.48 2.29 5.56
CA ALA A 46 12.72 3.44 4.71
C ALA A 46 11.61 4.49 4.85
N ARG A 47 10.35 4.04 4.98
CA ARG A 47 9.23 4.96 5.16
C ARG A 47 9.21 5.59 6.55
N VAL A 48 9.53 4.80 7.56
CA VAL A 48 9.58 5.31 8.93
C VAL A 48 10.57 6.47 9.03
N GLU A 49 11.72 6.33 8.39
CA GLU A 49 12.74 7.38 8.40
C GLU A 49 12.24 8.68 7.77
N ARG A 50 11.30 8.60 6.84
CA ARG A 50 10.73 9.77 6.20
C ARG A 50 9.46 10.28 6.87
N GLY A 51 9.06 9.64 7.97
CA GLY A 51 7.82 10.00 8.66
C GLY A 51 6.57 9.55 7.93
N GLU A 52 6.69 8.55 7.07
CA GLU A 52 5.56 8.02 6.30
C GLU A 52 5.06 6.73 6.93
N ARG A 53 3.87 6.32 6.50
CA ARG A 53 3.18 5.16 7.09
C ARG A 53 2.96 4.07 6.06
N THR A 54 2.71 2.86 6.56
CA THR A 54 2.51 1.69 5.69
C THR A 54 1.21 0.97 6.05
N LEU A 55 0.50 0.53 5.03
CA LEU A 55 -0.63 -0.39 5.18
C LEU A 55 -0.24 -1.73 4.57
N VAL A 56 -0.55 -2.82 5.28
CA VAL A 56 -0.28 -4.17 4.81
C VAL A 56 -1.58 -4.95 4.79
N THR A 57 -1.90 -5.62 3.69
CA THR A 57 -3.09 -6.45 3.64
C THR A 57 -2.72 -7.91 3.48
N VAL A 58 -3.40 -8.75 4.27
CA VAL A 58 -3.20 -10.19 4.29
C VAL A 58 -4.55 -10.87 4.18
N LEU A 59 -4.58 -12.20 4.14
CA LEU A 59 -5.83 -12.92 3.92
C LEU A 59 -6.44 -13.51 5.17
N THR A 60 -5.71 -13.61 6.28
CA THR A 60 -6.23 -14.22 7.51
C THR A 60 -5.86 -13.37 8.72
N ILE A 61 -6.70 -13.44 9.76
CA ILE A 61 -6.43 -12.77 11.02
C ILE A 61 -5.13 -13.30 11.63
N LYS A 62 -4.94 -14.61 11.56
CA LYS A 62 -3.73 -15.21 12.14
C LYS A 62 -2.48 -14.66 11.48
N PHE A 63 -2.47 -14.55 10.16
CA PHE A 63 -1.30 -14.02 9.47
C PHE A 63 -1.12 -12.53 9.76
N ALA A 64 -2.22 -11.80 9.93
CA ALA A 64 -2.12 -10.40 10.33
C ALA A 64 -1.40 -10.26 11.67
N GLU A 65 -1.77 -11.12 12.62
CA GLU A 65 -1.11 -11.11 13.93
C GLU A 65 0.36 -11.48 13.82
N GLU A 66 0.69 -12.47 12.98
CA GLU A 66 2.07 -12.90 12.80
C GLU A 66 2.92 -11.80 12.20
N VAL A 67 2.39 -11.10 11.19
CA VAL A 67 3.13 -10.00 10.56
C VAL A 67 3.36 -8.87 11.55
N ALA A 68 2.31 -8.47 12.28
CA ALA A 68 2.45 -7.40 13.26
C ALA A 68 3.45 -7.77 14.34
N GLU A 69 3.41 -9.02 14.81
CA GLU A 69 4.34 -9.48 15.85
C GLU A 69 5.78 -9.46 15.35
N TYR A 70 5.99 -9.94 14.12
CA TYR A 70 7.33 -9.92 13.54
C TYR A 70 7.87 -8.49 13.46
N LEU A 71 7.05 -7.58 12.96
CA LEU A 71 7.49 -6.19 12.82
C LEU A 71 7.79 -5.55 14.17
N ASN A 72 6.96 -5.83 15.17
CA ASN A 72 7.20 -5.31 16.51
C ASN A 72 8.50 -5.83 17.11
N ARG A 73 8.80 -7.11 16.89
CA ARG A 73 10.06 -7.68 17.37
C ARG A 73 11.26 -7.03 16.70
N MET A 74 11.07 -6.54 15.49
CA MET A 74 12.16 -5.87 14.75
C MET A 74 12.19 -4.37 14.99
N GLY A 75 11.44 -3.88 15.97
CA GLY A 75 11.49 -2.48 16.36
C GLY A 75 10.55 -1.55 15.62
N VAL A 76 9.67 -2.09 14.77
CA VAL A 76 8.68 -1.30 14.05
C VAL A 76 7.37 -1.31 14.83
N LYS A 77 6.74 -0.15 14.98
CA LYS A 77 5.48 -0.03 15.71
C LYS A 77 4.33 -0.43 14.79
N ALA A 78 3.90 -1.68 14.89
CA ALA A 78 2.87 -2.25 14.02
C ALA A 78 1.68 -2.73 14.85
N HIS A 79 0.50 -2.65 14.24
CA HIS A 79 -0.72 -3.13 14.88
C HIS A 79 -1.59 -3.79 13.82
N HIS A 80 -2.31 -4.85 14.20
CA HIS A 80 -3.25 -5.46 13.26
C HIS A 80 -4.66 -4.91 13.51
N LEU A 81 -5.49 -4.95 12.47
CA LEU A 81 -6.82 -4.38 12.51
C LEU A 81 -7.76 -5.29 11.74
N HIS A 82 -8.90 -5.66 12.33
CA HIS A 82 -9.89 -6.51 11.67
C HIS A 82 -11.29 -6.18 12.20
N SER A 83 -12.31 -6.80 11.59
CA SER A 83 -13.70 -6.45 11.86
C SER A 83 -14.17 -6.78 13.27
N GLU A 84 -13.45 -7.65 13.98
CA GLU A 84 -13.81 -8.02 15.35
C GLU A 84 -13.30 -7.04 16.40
N ILE A 85 -12.45 -6.12 16.01
CA ILE A 85 -11.99 -5.06 16.91
C ILE A 85 -13.11 -4.02 17.03
N ASP A 86 -13.41 -3.58 18.24
CA ASP A 86 -14.53 -2.66 18.42
C ASP A 86 -14.23 -1.28 17.84
N THR A 87 -15.28 -0.48 17.67
CA THR A 87 -15.18 0.79 16.97
C THR A 87 -14.26 1.78 17.69
N ILE A 88 -14.30 1.79 19.00
CA ILE A 88 -13.48 2.73 19.77
C ILE A 88 -12.01 2.38 19.62
N GLU A 89 -11.67 1.11 19.77
CA GLU A 89 -10.30 0.67 19.62
C GLU A 89 -9.80 0.90 18.22
N ARG A 90 -10.64 0.64 17.21
CA ARG A 90 -10.28 0.89 15.81
C ARG A 90 -9.94 2.35 15.58
N THR A 91 -10.76 3.26 16.11
CA THR A 91 -10.52 4.69 15.96
C THR A 91 -9.20 5.08 16.60
N GLU A 92 -8.89 4.51 17.78
CA GLU A 92 -7.64 4.81 18.46
C GLU A 92 -6.43 4.33 17.65
N ILE A 93 -6.52 3.15 17.05
CA ILE A 93 -5.43 2.60 16.25
C ILE A 93 -5.19 3.49 15.02
N ILE A 94 -6.26 3.88 14.35
CA ILE A 94 -6.14 4.72 13.15
C ILE A 94 -5.53 6.08 13.51
N ASN A 95 -6.00 6.68 14.59
CA ASN A 95 -5.45 7.95 15.03
C ASN A 95 -3.97 7.83 15.41
N ALA A 96 -3.60 6.72 16.07
CA ALA A 96 -2.20 6.48 16.43
C ALA A 96 -1.33 6.39 15.19
N LEU A 97 -1.84 5.78 14.12
CA LEU A 97 -1.11 5.73 12.85
C LEU A 97 -0.90 7.13 12.30
N ARG A 98 -1.95 7.95 12.30
CA ARG A 98 -1.88 9.28 11.70
C ARG A 98 -0.88 10.17 12.42
N ILE A 99 -0.80 10.09 13.74
CA ILE A 99 0.11 10.95 14.50
C ILE A 99 1.50 10.36 14.69
N GLY A 100 1.73 9.13 14.19
CA GLY A 100 3.05 8.54 14.21
C GLY A 100 3.37 7.70 15.43
N HIS A 101 2.40 7.40 16.27
CA HIS A 101 2.59 6.46 17.38
C HIS A 101 2.61 5.02 16.90
N ILE A 102 2.05 4.77 15.72
CA ILE A 102 2.11 3.49 15.03
C ILE A 102 2.59 3.78 13.61
N ASP A 103 3.45 2.93 13.08
CA ASP A 103 4.01 3.11 11.74
C ASP A 103 3.33 2.24 10.70
N VAL A 104 2.71 1.14 11.11
CA VAL A 104 2.17 0.15 10.20
C VAL A 104 0.85 -0.39 10.75
N ILE A 105 -0.15 -0.46 9.88
CA ILE A 105 -1.37 -1.21 10.18
C ILE A 105 -1.44 -2.41 9.24
N VAL A 106 -1.71 -3.58 9.80
CA VAL A 106 -1.89 -4.82 9.05
C VAL A 106 -3.36 -5.18 9.11
N GLY A 107 -4.01 -5.33 7.95
CA GLY A 107 -5.44 -5.63 7.92
C GLY A 107 -5.79 -6.65 6.85
N ILE A 108 -7.02 -7.13 6.88
CA ILE A 108 -7.51 -8.09 5.90
C ILE A 108 -8.22 -7.38 4.78
N ASN A 109 -9.08 -6.42 5.11
CA ASN A 109 -9.84 -5.69 4.11
C ASN A 109 -9.71 -4.19 4.41
N LEU A 110 -8.73 -3.57 3.80
CA LEU A 110 -8.43 -2.16 4.06
C LEU A 110 -9.58 -1.24 3.65
N LEU A 111 -10.37 -1.64 2.66
CA LEU A 111 -11.51 -0.84 2.22
C LEU A 111 -12.55 -0.75 3.32
N ARG A 112 -12.83 -1.88 3.96
CA ARG A 112 -13.81 -1.99 5.00
C ARG A 112 -13.40 -1.22 6.24
N GLU A 113 -12.08 -1.16 6.47
CA GLU A 113 -11.56 -0.46 7.64
C GLU A 113 -11.51 1.06 7.46
N GLY A 114 -11.79 1.55 6.25
CA GLY A 114 -11.84 3.00 6.02
C GLY A 114 -10.48 3.68 6.06
N LEU A 115 -9.44 2.98 5.64
CA LEU A 115 -8.07 3.47 5.76
C LEU A 115 -7.65 4.27 4.52
N ASP A 116 -8.19 5.47 4.36
CA ASP A 116 -7.85 6.38 3.26
C ASP A 116 -7.07 7.55 3.85
N LEU A 117 -5.77 7.36 4.04
CA LEU A 117 -4.92 8.26 4.80
C LEU A 117 -3.81 8.85 3.95
N PRO A 118 -3.69 10.17 3.89
CA PRO A 118 -2.62 10.80 3.08
C PRO A 118 -1.22 10.51 3.60
N GLU A 119 -1.08 10.15 4.87
CA GLU A 119 0.22 9.82 5.45
C GLU A 119 0.79 8.51 4.93
N VAL A 120 -0.04 7.67 4.31
CA VAL A 120 0.37 6.35 3.84
C VAL A 120 1.07 6.48 2.49
N SER A 121 2.32 6.06 2.43
CA SER A 121 3.09 6.06 1.19
C SER A 121 3.36 4.65 0.67
N LEU A 122 3.19 3.63 1.49
CA LEU A 122 3.43 2.25 1.07
C LEU A 122 2.22 1.38 1.38
N VAL A 123 1.80 0.63 0.38
CA VAL A 123 0.79 -0.42 0.56
C VAL A 123 1.41 -1.73 0.12
N ALA A 124 1.43 -2.72 1.00
CA ALA A 124 1.97 -4.04 0.69
C ALA A 124 0.81 -5.04 0.68
N ILE A 125 0.74 -5.85 -0.36
CA ILE A 125 -0.32 -6.82 -0.54
C ILE A 125 0.30 -8.21 -0.58
N PHE A 126 0.08 -9.00 0.48
CA PHE A 126 0.55 -10.39 0.51
C PHE A 126 -0.42 -11.29 -0.25
N ASP A 127 0.11 -12.35 -0.83
CA ASP A 127 -0.69 -13.32 -1.59
C ASP A 127 -1.53 -12.63 -2.66
N ALA A 128 -0.91 -11.71 -3.39
CA ALA A 128 -1.64 -10.89 -4.35
C ALA A 128 -2.22 -11.71 -5.49
N ASP A 129 -1.62 -12.87 -5.81
CA ASP A 129 -2.07 -13.73 -6.88
C ASP A 129 -3.11 -14.76 -6.43
N ARG A 130 -3.48 -14.78 -5.14
CA ARG A 130 -4.49 -15.72 -4.64
C ARG A 130 -5.86 -15.35 -5.22
N GLN A 131 -6.61 -16.33 -5.66
CA GLN A 131 -7.94 -16.07 -6.20
C GLN A 131 -8.94 -15.88 -5.07
N GLY A 132 -9.90 -14.96 -5.28
CA GLY A 132 -10.93 -14.68 -4.29
C GLY A 132 -11.34 -13.22 -4.30
N PHE A 133 -12.38 -12.89 -3.51
CA PHE A 133 -12.96 -11.55 -3.55
C PHE A 133 -12.02 -10.48 -2.98
N LEU A 134 -11.06 -10.85 -2.15
CA LEU A 134 -10.08 -9.90 -1.62
C LEU A 134 -8.93 -9.63 -2.57
N ARG A 135 -8.82 -10.40 -3.64
CA ARG A 135 -7.73 -10.28 -4.61
C ARG A 135 -8.24 -10.24 -6.04
N ASN A 136 -9.51 -9.87 -6.24
CA ASN A 136 -10.02 -9.65 -7.59
C ASN A 136 -9.58 -8.28 -8.10
N GLU A 137 -9.84 -8.00 -9.37
CA GLU A 137 -9.37 -6.77 -9.99
C GLU A 137 -9.85 -5.54 -9.23
N ARG A 138 -11.12 -5.49 -8.87
CA ARG A 138 -11.70 -4.34 -8.20
C ARG A 138 -11.06 -4.14 -6.82
N SER A 139 -10.89 -5.21 -6.06
CA SER A 139 -10.28 -5.13 -4.74
C SER A 139 -8.84 -4.67 -4.82
N LEU A 140 -8.09 -5.18 -5.79
CA LEU A 140 -6.71 -4.77 -5.98
C LEU A 140 -6.62 -3.30 -6.36
N LEU A 141 -7.45 -2.85 -7.30
CA LEU A 141 -7.44 -1.44 -7.71
C LEU A 141 -7.77 -0.51 -6.54
N GLN A 142 -8.76 -0.86 -5.75
CA GLN A 142 -9.14 -0.02 -4.61
C GLN A 142 -8.07 -0.02 -3.54
N THR A 143 -7.41 -1.15 -3.33
CA THR A 143 -6.31 -1.23 -2.35
C THR A 143 -5.11 -0.43 -2.84
N ILE A 144 -4.78 -0.54 -4.12
CA ILE A 144 -3.71 0.25 -4.72
C ILE A 144 -3.99 1.74 -4.53
N GLY A 145 -5.26 2.13 -4.65
CA GLY A 145 -5.66 3.52 -4.49
C GLY A 145 -5.40 4.09 -3.10
N ARG A 146 -5.20 3.23 -2.10
CA ARG A 146 -4.90 3.72 -0.75
C ARG A 146 -3.55 4.43 -0.66
N ALA A 147 -2.64 4.18 -1.61
CA ALA A 147 -1.36 4.88 -1.66
C ALA A 147 -1.41 6.12 -2.55
N ALA A 148 -2.55 6.42 -3.18
CA ALA A 148 -2.63 7.47 -4.19
C ALA A 148 -2.65 8.89 -3.61
N ARG A 149 -2.89 9.02 -2.31
CA ARG A 149 -2.95 10.33 -1.64
C ARG A 149 -1.59 10.87 -1.25
N ASN A 150 -0.52 10.10 -1.48
CA ASN A 150 0.84 10.49 -1.08
C ASN A 150 1.69 10.67 -2.32
N LEU A 151 2.52 11.72 -2.34
CA LEU A 151 3.42 11.97 -3.47
C LEU A 151 4.38 10.81 -3.70
N ASN A 152 4.74 10.12 -2.64
CA ASN A 152 5.68 8.99 -2.70
C ASN A 152 4.96 7.65 -2.71
N GLY A 153 3.71 7.62 -3.20
CA GLY A 153 2.89 6.42 -3.17
C GLY A 153 3.53 5.26 -3.91
N HIS A 154 3.56 4.11 -3.25
CA HIS A 154 4.20 2.92 -3.78
C HIS A 154 3.43 1.69 -3.31
N VAL A 155 3.24 0.73 -4.20
CA VAL A 155 2.51 -0.50 -3.87
C VAL A 155 3.40 -1.69 -4.24
N ILE A 156 3.52 -2.62 -3.31
CA ILE A 156 4.27 -3.86 -3.54
C ILE A 156 3.30 -5.03 -3.46
N LEU A 157 3.26 -5.82 -4.53
CA LEU A 157 2.45 -7.01 -4.61
C LEU A 157 3.37 -8.22 -4.42
N TYR A 158 3.24 -8.91 -3.30
CA TYR A 158 4.05 -10.11 -3.06
C TYR A 158 3.32 -11.32 -3.64
N ALA A 159 3.90 -11.90 -4.68
CA ALA A 159 3.29 -13.01 -5.39
C ALA A 159 4.34 -13.73 -6.20
N ASP A 160 4.19 -15.05 -6.32
CA ASP A 160 5.08 -15.84 -7.16
C ASP A 160 4.50 -16.05 -8.57
N GLY A 161 3.20 -15.74 -8.73
CA GLY A 161 2.54 -15.82 -10.03
C GLY A 161 1.88 -14.50 -10.38
N MET A 162 1.26 -14.46 -11.56
CA MET A 162 0.56 -13.28 -12.04
C MET A 162 -0.86 -13.69 -12.41
N SER A 163 -1.82 -13.39 -11.52
CA SER A 163 -3.22 -13.70 -11.79
C SER A 163 -3.78 -12.75 -12.85
N GLN A 164 -4.93 -13.11 -13.43
CA GLN A 164 -5.62 -12.22 -14.36
C GLN A 164 -6.00 -10.92 -13.66
N ALA A 165 -6.44 -11.02 -12.42
CA ALA A 165 -6.82 -9.84 -11.64
C ALA A 165 -5.63 -8.90 -11.44
N MET A 166 -4.45 -9.46 -11.10
CA MET A 166 -3.25 -8.65 -10.96
C MET A 166 -2.87 -7.96 -12.26
N LYS A 167 -2.90 -8.74 -13.37
CA LYS A 167 -2.54 -8.19 -14.67
C LYS A 167 -3.46 -7.03 -15.04
N ALA A 168 -4.76 -7.21 -14.84
CA ALA A 168 -5.74 -6.19 -15.17
C ALA A 168 -5.55 -4.94 -14.31
N ALA A 169 -5.36 -5.13 -12.99
CA ALA A 169 -5.21 -4.00 -12.09
C ALA A 169 -3.92 -3.23 -12.38
N ILE A 170 -2.82 -3.94 -12.61
CA ILE A 170 -1.54 -3.31 -12.91
C ILE A 170 -1.61 -2.54 -14.22
N THR A 171 -2.16 -3.16 -15.25
CA THR A 171 -2.28 -2.53 -16.56
C THR A 171 -3.11 -1.26 -16.48
N GLN A 172 -4.23 -1.31 -15.78
CA GLN A 172 -5.11 -0.15 -15.67
C GLN A 172 -4.41 0.99 -14.92
N THR A 173 -3.67 0.67 -13.88
CA THR A 173 -2.95 1.68 -13.11
C THR A 173 -1.84 2.32 -13.96
N LEU A 174 -1.09 1.49 -14.70
CA LEU A 174 -0.04 2.01 -15.57
C LEU A 174 -0.59 2.91 -16.66
N GLU A 175 -1.72 2.51 -17.27
CA GLU A 175 -2.35 3.35 -18.29
C GLU A 175 -2.79 4.70 -17.73
N ARG A 176 -3.29 4.69 -16.50
CA ARG A 176 -3.70 5.93 -15.84
C ARG A 176 -2.50 6.82 -15.57
N ARG A 177 -1.37 6.24 -15.13
CA ARG A 177 -0.16 7.01 -14.93
C ARG A 177 0.34 7.62 -16.23
N GLU A 178 0.30 6.86 -17.32
CA GLU A 178 0.71 7.38 -18.61
C GLU A 178 -0.15 8.56 -19.04
N ARG A 179 -1.46 8.46 -18.84
CA ARG A 179 -2.34 9.57 -19.16
C ARG A 179 -2.05 10.79 -18.30
N GLN A 180 -1.75 10.57 -17.03
CA GLN A 180 -1.41 11.67 -16.13
C GLN A 180 -0.09 12.32 -16.54
N GLN A 181 0.84 11.54 -17.04
CA GLN A 181 2.12 12.07 -17.50
C GLN A 181 2.02 12.80 -18.84
N ALA A 182 1.00 12.48 -19.62
CA ALA A 182 0.86 13.07 -20.93
C ALA A 182 0.44 14.54 -20.91
N TYR A 183 -0.06 15.03 -19.79
CA TYR A 183 -0.39 16.46 -19.65
C TYR A 183 0.84 17.26 -19.18
#